data_84800a7140a27bf0941d0bec75d11b03
#
_entry.id   84800a7140a27bf0941d0bec75d11b03
#
_cell.length_a   1.000
_cell.length_b   1.000
_cell.length_c   1.000
_cell.angle_alpha   90.00
_cell.angle_beta   90.00
_cell.angle_gamma   90.00
#
_symmetry.space_group_name_H-M   'P 1'
#
loop_
_entity.id
_entity.type
_entity.pdbx_description
1 polymer ?
#
loop_
_entity_poly.entity_id
_entity_poly.type
_entity_poly.pdbx_seq_one_letter_code
_entity_poly.pdbx_strand_id
1 'polypeptide(L)'
;MRVLLSIKPEFAEKILNGSKRYEFRKQGFSKPVDTVILYATKPVGKIVGEFKLKKVHEGMPEQIWRQTSEFAGINKEFFDAYYHNHSKAYVLEAEKAVRYAEPLEPNKFMSDFIAPQSYRYIP
;
A
#
# COMPACT_ATOMS: atom_id res chain seq x y z
N MET A 1 -9.55 4.84 -11.70
CA MET A 1 -9.94 3.52 -11.10
C MET A 1 -9.34 3.41 -9.72
N ARG A 2 -10.05 2.79 -8.80
CA ARG A 2 -9.58 2.57 -7.43
C ARG A 2 -9.08 1.12 -7.28
N VAL A 3 -8.19 0.90 -6.30
CA VAL A 3 -7.84 -0.45 -5.87
C VAL A 3 -8.07 -0.59 -4.38
N LEU A 4 -8.40 -1.79 -3.95
CA LEU A 4 -8.40 -2.18 -2.54
C LEU A 4 -7.10 -2.94 -2.30
N LEU A 5 -6.27 -2.42 -1.39
CA LEU A 5 -4.95 -2.94 -1.09
C LEU A 5 -4.95 -3.58 0.29
N SER A 6 -4.58 -4.86 0.36
CA SER A 6 -4.33 -5.51 1.64
C SER A 6 -2.96 -5.10 2.16
N ILE A 7 -2.91 -4.57 3.37
CA ILE A 7 -1.70 -4.01 3.96
C ILE A 7 -1.63 -4.34 5.44
N LYS A 8 -0.41 -4.57 5.94
CA LYS A 8 -0.23 -4.79 7.38
C LYS A 8 -0.69 -3.57 8.16
N PRO A 9 -1.36 -3.75 9.32
CA PRO A 9 -1.86 -2.62 10.11
C PRO A 9 -0.80 -1.57 10.44
N GLU A 10 0.42 -2.00 10.79
CA GLU A 10 1.50 -1.07 11.13
C GLU A 10 1.88 -0.17 9.95
N PHE A 11 1.87 -0.71 8.73
CA PHE A 11 2.18 0.07 7.54
C PHE A 11 1.03 0.99 7.15
N ALA A 12 -0.20 0.51 7.27
CA ALA A 12 -1.38 1.36 7.05
C ALA A 12 -1.34 2.57 7.98
N GLU A 13 -1.04 2.36 9.26
CA GLU A 13 -0.96 3.43 10.24
C GLU A 13 0.11 4.46 9.87
N LYS A 14 1.28 4.01 9.45
CA LYS A 14 2.37 4.90 9.05
C LYS A 14 2.02 5.71 7.80
N ILE A 15 1.30 5.13 6.86
CA ILE A 15 0.82 5.87 5.67
C ILE A 15 -0.17 6.94 6.11
N LEU A 16 -1.13 6.57 6.95
CA LEU A 16 -2.18 7.49 7.38
C LEU A 16 -1.67 8.62 8.27
N ASN A 17 -0.60 8.38 9.05
CA ASN A 17 0.00 9.43 9.87
C ASN A 17 1.07 10.25 9.14
N GLY A 18 1.39 9.90 7.88
CA GLY A 18 2.32 10.66 7.04
C GLY A 18 3.78 10.28 7.17
N SER A 19 4.15 9.35 8.05
CA SER A 19 5.55 8.95 8.22
C SER A 19 6.05 8.02 7.13
N LYS A 20 5.12 7.33 6.45
CA LYS A 20 5.42 6.45 5.33
C LYS A 20 4.73 6.99 4.08
N ARG A 21 5.50 7.37 3.08
CA ARG A 21 4.96 7.88 1.81
C ARG A 21 5.05 6.86 0.68
N TYR A 22 5.74 5.74 0.92
CA TYR A 22 6.02 4.74 -0.11
C TYR A 22 5.59 3.38 0.37
N GLU A 23 4.78 2.69 -0.44
CA GLU A 23 4.38 1.32 -0.20
C GLU A 23 5.03 0.42 -1.23
N PHE A 24 5.80 -0.57 -0.76
CA PHE A 24 6.65 -1.41 -1.60
C PHE A 24 5.93 -2.68 -1.99
N ARG A 25 5.94 -2.98 -3.29
CA ARG A 25 5.26 -4.14 -3.86
C ARG A 25 6.17 -4.83 -4.87
N LYS A 26 5.86 -6.09 -5.18
CA LYS A 26 6.61 -6.89 -6.15
C LYS A 26 6.00 -6.81 -7.54
N GLN A 27 4.83 -6.22 -7.67
CA GLN A 27 4.13 -6.00 -8.93
C GLN A 27 3.46 -4.65 -8.94
N GLY A 28 3.43 -4.02 -10.11
CA GLY A 28 2.68 -2.78 -10.31
C GLY A 28 1.24 -3.05 -10.74
N PHE A 29 0.58 -1.99 -11.20
CA PHE A 29 -0.80 -2.08 -11.69
C PHE A 29 -0.80 -2.18 -13.21
N SER A 30 -1.69 -3.01 -13.76
CA SER A 30 -1.89 -3.11 -15.21
C SER A 30 -2.94 -2.13 -15.73
N LYS A 31 -3.66 -1.45 -14.84
CA LYS A 31 -4.68 -0.46 -15.18
C LYS A 31 -4.39 0.85 -14.49
N PRO A 32 -4.86 2.00 -15.04
CA PRO A 32 -4.68 3.29 -14.37
C PRO A 32 -5.38 3.31 -13.02
N VAL A 33 -4.65 3.67 -11.97
CA VAL A 33 -5.17 3.75 -10.60
C VAL A 33 -4.94 5.16 -10.08
N ASP A 34 -5.97 5.77 -9.50
CA ASP A 34 -5.89 7.09 -8.90
C ASP A 34 -6.03 7.07 -7.38
N THR A 35 -6.74 6.09 -6.83
CA THR A 35 -7.00 6.01 -5.40
C THR A 35 -6.74 4.60 -4.89
N VAL A 36 -6.05 4.52 -3.77
CA VAL A 36 -5.73 3.25 -3.10
C VAL A 36 -6.47 3.23 -1.76
N ILE A 37 -7.38 2.26 -1.62
CA ILE A 37 -8.16 2.05 -0.40
C ILE A 37 -7.45 1.00 0.43
N LEU A 38 -7.26 1.27 1.73
CA LEU A 38 -6.43 0.46 2.59
C LEU A 38 -7.27 -0.49 3.45
N TYR A 39 -7.14 -1.78 3.17
CA TYR A 39 -7.65 -2.82 4.05
C TYR A 39 -6.52 -3.27 4.97
N ALA A 40 -6.63 -2.91 6.27
CA ALA A 40 -5.67 -3.35 7.26
C ALA A 40 -5.97 -4.81 7.63
N THR A 41 -5.02 -5.69 7.39
CA THR A 41 -5.21 -7.12 7.60
C THR A 41 -5.40 -7.46 9.08
N LYS A 42 -5.84 -8.70 9.36
CA LYS A 42 -6.01 -9.15 10.75
C LYS A 42 -4.73 -8.94 11.56
N PRO A 43 -4.85 -8.56 12.84
CA PRO A 43 -6.06 -8.61 13.65
C PRO A 43 -7.03 -7.44 13.49
N VAL A 44 -6.71 -6.39 12.71
CA VAL A 44 -7.62 -5.26 12.49
C VAL A 44 -8.79 -5.67 11.62
N GLY A 45 -8.53 -6.18 10.42
CA GLY A 45 -9.57 -6.72 9.54
C GLY A 45 -10.59 -5.68 9.08
N LYS A 46 -10.17 -4.42 8.86
CA LYS A 46 -11.09 -3.33 8.52
C LYS A 46 -10.47 -2.43 7.44
N ILE A 47 -11.34 -1.71 6.75
CA ILE A 47 -10.94 -0.69 5.79
C ILE A 47 -10.77 0.61 6.56
N VAL A 48 -9.53 1.13 6.61
CA VAL A 48 -9.15 2.16 7.57
C VAL A 48 -8.92 3.53 6.96
N GLY A 49 -8.78 3.62 5.66
CA GLY A 49 -8.51 4.89 5.01
C GLY A 49 -8.14 4.71 3.54
N GLU A 50 -7.62 5.77 2.95
CA GLU A 50 -7.22 5.76 1.55
C GLU A 50 -6.12 6.79 1.29
N PHE A 51 -5.45 6.66 0.15
CA PHE A 51 -4.57 7.72 -0.34
C PHE A 51 -4.73 7.89 -1.85
N LYS A 52 -4.33 9.05 -2.35
CA LYS A 52 -4.21 9.28 -3.78
C LYS A 52 -2.87 8.74 -4.26
N LEU A 53 -2.89 8.02 -5.35
CA LEU A 53 -1.66 7.49 -5.93
C LEU A 53 -1.00 8.58 -6.76
N LYS A 54 0.12 9.11 -6.27
CA LYS A 54 0.86 10.14 -6.98
C LYS A 54 1.59 9.54 -8.18
N LYS A 55 2.25 8.41 -7.96
CA LYS A 55 3.04 7.74 -9.01
C LYS A 55 3.37 6.32 -8.57
N VAL A 56 3.52 5.44 -9.55
CA VAL A 56 4.14 4.13 -9.34
C VAL A 56 5.56 4.22 -9.88
N HIS A 57 6.55 4.06 -8.98
CA HIS A 57 7.95 3.99 -9.38
C HIS A 57 8.33 2.55 -9.59
N GLU A 58 9.21 2.29 -10.55
CA GLU A 58 9.79 0.97 -10.71
C GLU A 58 11.28 1.05 -10.99
N GLY A 59 12.02 0.07 -10.55
CA GLY A 59 13.45 0.05 -10.73
C GLY A 59 14.12 -1.05 -9.92
N MET A 60 15.43 -1.09 -9.99
CA MET A 60 16.19 -2.02 -9.17
C MET A 60 16.06 -1.66 -7.70
N PRO A 61 15.95 -2.65 -6.81
CA PRO A 61 15.74 -2.38 -5.38
C PRO A 61 16.72 -1.38 -4.79
N GLU A 62 18.00 -1.47 -5.10
CA GLU A 62 18.99 -0.53 -4.55
C GLU A 62 18.74 0.92 -4.97
N GLN A 63 18.34 1.14 -6.22
CA GLN A 63 18.00 2.48 -6.69
C GLN A 63 16.76 3.01 -6.02
N ILE A 64 15.75 2.15 -5.89
CA ILE A 64 14.48 2.50 -5.24
C ILE A 64 14.75 2.86 -3.78
N TRP A 65 15.57 2.10 -3.07
CA TRP A 65 15.88 2.41 -1.68
C TRP A 65 16.50 3.79 -1.51
N ARG A 66 17.45 4.15 -2.37
CA ARG A 66 18.07 5.49 -2.30
C ARG A 66 17.07 6.61 -2.50
N GLN A 67 16.06 6.39 -3.34
CA GLN A 67 15.05 7.40 -3.65
C GLN A 67 13.98 7.51 -2.57
N THR A 68 13.75 6.46 -1.78
CA THR A 68 12.57 6.34 -0.92
C THR A 68 12.88 6.19 0.56
N SER A 69 14.14 5.98 0.94
CA SER A 69 14.51 5.57 2.30
C SER A 69 14.03 6.53 3.38
N GLU A 70 14.03 7.84 3.11
CA GLU A 70 13.63 8.84 4.10
C GLU A 70 12.19 8.68 4.57
N PHE A 71 11.28 8.30 3.67
CA PHE A 71 9.86 8.11 3.99
C PHE A 71 9.39 6.70 3.67
N ALA A 72 10.31 5.73 3.78
CA ALA A 72 10.00 4.33 3.47
C ALA A 72 9.10 3.67 4.51
N GLY A 73 9.19 4.09 5.77
CA GLY A 73 8.41 3.49 6.84
C GLY A 73 8.84 2.07 7.23
N ILE A 74 9.96 1.60 6.67
CA ILE A 74 10.58 0.31 6.98
C ILE A 74 12.09 0.54 6.99
N ASN A 75 12.83 -0.36 7.65
CA ASN A 75 14.28 -0.26 7.64
C ASN A 75 14.87 -1.01 6.43
N LYS A 76 16.16 -0.78 6.19
CA LYS A 76 16.88 -1.38 5.06
C LYS A 76 16.87 -2.90 5.13
N GLU A 77 17.01 -3.45 6.33
CA GLU A 77 17.03 -4.89 6.55
C GLU A 77 15.71 -5.54 6.12
N PHE A 78 14.59 -4.95 6.50
CA PHE A 78 13.26 -5.42 6.07
C PHE A 78 13.12 -5.30 4.56
N PHE A 79 13.54 -4.17 4.00
CA PHE A 79 13.46 -3.92 2.55
C PHE A 79 14.26 -4.97 1.78
N ASP A 80 15.50 -5.24 2.21
CA ASP A 80 16.35 -6.22 1.53
C ASP A 80 15.77 -7.63 1.60
N ALA A 81 15.23 -8.01 2.74
CA ALA A 81 14.60 -9.31 2.91
C ALA A 81 13.35 -9.44 2.01
N TYR A 82 12.55 -8.37 1.93
CA TYR A 82 11.35 -8.37 1.11
C TYR A 82 11.67 -8.56 -0.39
N TYR A 83 12.72 -7.88 -0.88
CA TYR A 83 13.09 -7.96 -2.28
C TYR A 83 14.17 -8.99 -2.58
N HIS A 84 14.50 -9.85 -1.63
CA HIS A 84 15.51 -10.90 -1.85
C HIS A 84 15.16 -11.71 -3.11
N ASN A 85 16.14 -11.87 -4.00
CA ASN A 85 15.98 -12.56 -5.30
C ASN A 85 15.00 -11.89 -6.28
N HIS A 86 14.65 -10.63 -6.05
CA HIS A 86 13.86 -9.85 -7.00
C HIS A 86 14.72 -8.76 -7.62
N SER A 87 14.68 -8.67 -8.95
CA SER A 87 15.46 -7.66 -9.67
C SER A 87 14.71 -6.34 -9.85
N LYS A 88 13.40 -6.31 -9.57
CA LYS A 88 12.58 -5.14 -9.78
C LYS A 88 11.67 -4.89 -8.58
N ALA A 89 11.66 -3.64 -8.12
CA ALA A 89 10.75 -3.17 -7.10
C ALA A 89 9.71 -2.24 -7.72
N TYR A 90 8.48 -2.30 -7.22
CA TYR A 90 7.39 -1.38 -7.58
C TYR A 90 6.99 -0.64 -6.32
N VAL A 91 6.88 0.68 -6.43
CA VAL A 91 6.62 1.51 -5.25
C VAL A 91 5.45 2.43 -5.52
N LEU A 92 4.45 2.34 -4.66
CA LEU A 92 3.29 3.22 -4.71
C LEU A 92 3.62 4.46 -3.88
N GLU A 93 3.71 5.61 -4.55
CA GLU A 93 3.92 6.87 -3.84
C GLU A 93 2.57 7.45 -3.43
N ALA A 94 2.37 7.61 -2.12
CA ALA A 94 1.12 8.09 -1.55
C ALA A 94 1.13 9.60 -1.41
N GLU A 95 -0.01 10.23 -1.68
CA GLU A 95 -0.28 11.62 -1.33
C GLU A 95 -1.71 11.74 -0.83
N LYS A 96 -1.99 12.81 -0.09
CA LYS A 96 -3.35 13.10 0.41
C LYS A 96 -3.98 11.89 1.12
N ALA A 97 -3.23 11.28 2.02
CA ALA A 97 -3.73 10.15 2.80
C ALA A 97 -4.83 10.62 3.76
N VAL A 98 -5.93 9.89 3.80
CA VAL A 98 -7.09 10.21 4.63
C VAL A 98 -7.45 9.00 5.49
N ARG A 99 -7.38 9.17 6.80
CA ARG A 99 -7.91 8.19 7.75
C ARG A 99 -9.42 8.36 7.83
N TYR A 100 -10.17 7.27 7.67
CA TYR A 100 -11.61 7.35 7.85
C TYR A 100 -11.94 7.60 9.32
N ALA A 101 -12.97 8.43 9.58
CA ALA A 101 -13.39 8.74 10.94
C ALA A 101 -13.77 7.46 11.71
N GLU A 102 -14.41 6.52 11.01
CA GLU A 102 -14.70 5.19 11.53
C GLU A 102 -14.21 4.15 10.55
N PRO A 103 -13.44 3.15 10.99
CA PRO A 103 -13.07 2.04 10.12
C PRO A 103 -14.32 1.34 9.59
N LEU A 104 -14.28 0.94 8.31
CA LEU A 104 -15.40 0.29 7.66
C LEU A 104 -15.31 -1.22 7.79
N GLU A 105 -16.42 -1.85 8.14
CA GLU A 105 -16.54 -3.29 8.06
C GLU A 105 -16.46 -3.71 6.58
N PRO A 106 -15.61 -4.67 6.23
CA PRO A 106 -15.43 -5.04 4.83
C PRO A 106 -16.72 -5.44 4.11
N ASN A 107 -17.61 -6.17 4.81
CA ASN A 107 -18.88 -6.61 4.20
C ASN A 107 -19.86 -5.46 3.97
N LYS A 108 -19.68 -4.33 4.63
CA LYS A 108 -20.47 -3.12 4.36
C LYS A 108 -19.91 -2.34 3.18
N PHE A 109 -18.61 -2.49 2.93
CA PHE A 109 -17.97 -1.88 1.78
C PHE A 109 -18.32 -2.66 0.50
N MET A 110 -18.36 -3.99 0.60
CA MET A 110 -18.55 -4.89 -0.53
C MET A 110 -19.17 -6.18 -0.01
N SER A 111 -20.30 -6.62 -0.57
CA SER A 111 -20.91 -7.90 -0.17
C SER A 111 -20.00 -9.06 -0.54
N ASP A 112 -20.05 -10.11 0.26
CA ASP A 112 -19.23 -11.32 0.09
C ASP A 112 -17.73 -11.00 0.00
N PHE A 113 -17.29 -10.09 0.89
CA PHE A 113 -15.90 -9.64 0.91
C PHE A 113 -14.94 -10.80 1.17
N ILE A 114 -13.94 -10.90 0.31
CA ILE A 114 -12.77 -11.75 0.52
C ILE A 114 -11.55 -10.84 0.41
N ALA A 115 -10.71 -10.84 1.45
CA ALA A 115 -9.51 -10.02 1.46
C ALA A 115 -8.60 -10.43 0.30
N PRO A 116 -8.19 -9.49 -0.57
CA PRO A 116 -7.26 -9.82 -1.65
C PRO A 116 -5.91 -10.22 -1.07
N GLN A 117 -5.22 -11.12 -1.75
CA GLN A 117 -3.88 -11.49 -1.33
C GLN A 117 -2.91 -10.32 -1.42
N SER A 118 -3.06 -9.49 -2.43
CA SER A 118 -2.29 -8.26 -2.60
C SER A 118 -3.23 -7.07 -2.81
N TYR A 119 -3.87 -7.00 -3.99
CA TYR A 119 -4.82 -5.93 -4.28
C TYR A 119 -5.91 -6.41 -5.23
N ARG A 120 -6.95 -5.58 -5.35
CA ARG A 120 -8.09 -5.84 -6.23
C ARG A 120 -8.59 -4.51 -6.80
N TYR A 121 -8.83 -4.47 -8.10
CA TYR A 121 -9.45 -3.29 -8.73
C TYR A 121 -10.90 -3.14 -8.28
N ILE A 122 -11.30 -1.90 -8.03
CA ILE A 122 -12.66 -1.53 -7.65
C ILE A 122 -13.20 -0.61 -8.74
N PRO A 123 -14.23 -1.05 -9.48
CA PRO A 123 -14.83 -0.23 -10.52
C PRO A 123 -15.40 1.08 -10.00
#